data_c2e043d0015293d17cb52cada314c9d5
#
_entry.id   c2e043d0015293d17cb52cada314c9d5
#
_cell.length_a   1.000
_cell.length_b   1.000
_cell.length_c   1.000
_cell.angle_alpha   90.00
_cell.angle_beta   90.00
_cell.angle_gamma   90.00
#
_symmetry.space_group_name_H-M   'P 1'
#
loop_
_entity.id
_entity.type
_entity.pdbx_description
1 polymer ?
#
loop_
_entity_poly.entity_id
_entity_poly.type
_entity_poly.pdbx_seq_one_letter_code
_entity_poly.pdbx_strand_id
1 'polypeptide(L)'
;MAIKHYSPVSQEKRPLGRQIRQDKKFKQEYFDLHSCVELLDTKKIINNHKAYIELVDFGYLQFLEIPGKDLGSLSYDEIRRTLDNFEKWLTDFNTDIQVETTTLPTNTDTQIMDLRHHLSLVRQEKAKFLPEERRYLQLKDREEWLISQIQTEENIQQEIYNTEFILWLFAPTTSELDKLVRKAKTYGNNDFVPQEVTKTKKIQIIKQFNNMNEKV
;
A
#
# COMPACT_ATOMS: atom_id res chain seq x y z
N MET A 1 -35.64 -24.45 44.05
CA MET A 1 -34.79 -24.12 42.90
C MET A 1 -33.34 -24.23 43.35
N ALA A 2 -32.61 -25.21 42.82
CA ALA A 2 -31.23 -25.49 43.26
C ALA A 2 -30.26 -24.74 42.31
N ILE A 3 -29.43 -23.88 42.88
CA ILE A 3 -28.37 -23.15 42.16
C ILE A 3 -27.24 -24.14 41.87
N LYS A 4 -27.01 -24.45 40.59
CA LYS A 4 -25.88 -25.28 40.18
C LYS A 4 -24.58 -24.47 40.38
N HIS A 5 -23.74 -24.95 41.29
CA HIS A 5 -22.36 -24.48 41.41
C HIS A 5 -21.59 -24.88 40.18
N TYR A 6 -21.10 -23.88 39.46
CA TYR A 6 -20.15 -24.05 38.36
C TYR A 6 -18.76 -24.30 38.97
N SER A 7 -18.21 -25.48 38.74
CA SER A 7 -16.83 -25.80 39.09
C SER A 7 -15.92 -25.10 38.08
N PRO A 8 -14.83 -24.44 38.51
CA PRO A 8 -13.88 -23.81 37.56
C PRO A 8 -13.20 -24.93 36.76
N VAL A 9 -13.29 -24.79 35.41
CA VAL A 9 -12.57 -25.63 34.47
C VAL A 9 -11.07 -25.55 34.81
N SER A 10 -10.44 -26.72 35.02
CA SER A 10 -9.00 -26.82 35.25
C SER A 10 -8.23 -26.15 34.14
N GLN A 11 -7.48 -25.09 34.47
CA GLN A 11 -6.57 -24.43 33.54
C GLN A 11 -5.47 -25.43 33.14
N GLU A 12 -5.56 -25.96 31.93
CA GLU A 12 -4.42 -26.64 31.31
C GLU A 12 -3.20 -25.69 31.29
N LYS A 13 -2.12 -26.12 31.91
CA LYS A 13 -0.85 -25.38 31.90
C LYS A 13 -0.34 -25.29 30.48
N ARG A 14 -0.61 -24.18 29.81
CA ARG A 14 -0.05 -23.84 28.48
C ARG A 14 1.47 -23.73 28.59
N PRO A 15 2.23 -24.22 27.60
CA PRO A 15 3.69 -24.14 27.64
C PRO A 15 4.16 -22.67 27.71
N LEU A 16 5.12 -22.40 28.57
CA LEU A 16 5.62 -21.05 28.93
C LEU A 16 5.94 -20.15 27.73
N GLY A 17 6.42 -20.74 26.62
CA GLY A 17 6.74 -20.00 25.39
C GLY A 17 5.54 -19.42 24.66
N ARG A 18 4.35 -20.00 24.82
CA ARG A 18 3.12 -19.51 24.22
C ARG A 18 2.52 -18.36 25.04
N GLN A 19 2.66 -18.41 26.36
CA GLN A 19 2.24 -17.31 27.23
C GLN A 19 3.11 -16.05 27.03
N ILE A 20 4.44 -16.21 26.91
CA ILE A 20 5.34 -15.08 26.66
C ILE A 20 5.04 -14.37 25.31
N ARG A 21 4.64 -15.13 24.27
CA ARG A 21 4.25 -14.53 22.97
C ARG A 21 2.91 -13.81 23.05
N GLN A 22 1.93 -14.35 23.77
CA GLN A 22 0.65 -13.69 23.98
C GLN A 22 0.80 -12.45 24.85
N ASP A 23 1.60 -12.53 25.92
CA ASP A 23 1.88 -11.38 26.80
C ASP A 23 2.64 -10.26 26.08
N LYS A 24 3.55 -10.60 25.14
CA LYS A 24 4.21 -9.61 24.30
C LYS A 24 3.24 -8.96 23.30
N LYS A 25 2.38 -9.73 22.64
CA LYS A 25 1.35 -9.21 21.73
C LYS A 25 0.40 -8.28 22.51
N PHE A 26 -0.08 -8.72 23.66
CA PHE A 26 -0.99 -7.94 24.52
C PHE A 26 -0.32 -6.64 25.06
N LYS A 27 0.95 -6.71 25.48
CA LYS A 27 1.69 -5.51 25.91
C LYS A 27 1.93 -4.53 24.77
N GLN A 28 2.21 -5.03 23.56
CA GLN A 28 2.41 -4.19 22.39
C GLN A 28 1.10 -3.49 21.97
N GLU A 29 0.00 -4.21 21.95
CA GLU A 29 -1.34 -3.66 21.67
C GLU A 29 -1.81 -2.67 22.74
N TYR A 30 -1.50 -2.90 24.01
CA TYR A 30 -1.91 -2.04 25.12
C TYR A 30 -1.10 -0.72 25.20
N PHE A 31 0.16 -0.73 24.80
CA PHE A 31 1.02 0.45 24.82
C PHE A 31 1.12 1.18 23.49
N ASP A 32 0.68 0.55 22.41
CA ASP A 32 0.59 1.18 21.10
C ASP A 32 -0.77 1.86 20.96
N LEU A 33 -0.88 3.03 21.63
CA LEU A 33 -2.09 3.86 21.59
C LEU A 33 -2.46 4.34 20.17
N HIS A 34 -1.59 4.06 19.19
CA HIS A 34 -1.75 4.40 17.79
C HIS A 34 -2.24 3.23 16.95
N SER A 35 -2.17 2.00 17.42
CA SER A 35 -2.77 0.86 16.75
C SER A 35 -4.18 0.62 17.31
N CYS A 36 -5.16 1.25 16.74
CA CYS A 36 -6.52 0.75 16.87
C CYS A 36 -6.55 -0.64 16.26
N VAL A 37 -6.87 -1.66 17.06
CA VAL A 37 -7.21 -3.03 16.65
C VAL A 37 -6.71 -3.38 15.23
N GLU A 38 -5.73 -4.25 15.11
CA GLU A 38 -5.35 -4.79 13.79
C GLU A 38 -6.61 -5.38 13.14
N LEU A 39 -7.25 -4.58 12.29
CA LEU A 39 -8.48 -4.98 11.58
C LEU A 39 -8.19 -6.12 10.60
N LEU A 40 -6.95 -6.18 10.13
CA LEU A 40 -6.45 -7.22 9.24
C LEU A 40 -5.29 -7.96 9.90
N ASP A 41 -5.55 -9.20 10.33
CA ASP A 41 -4.56 -10.07 11.00
C ASP A 41 -3.55 -10.60 9.97
N THR A 42 -2.55 -9.78 9.64
CA THR A 42 -1.48 -10.13 8.70
C THR A 42 -0.38 -10.92 9.40
N LYS A 43 -0.05 -12.09 8.85
CA LYS A 43 1.04 -12.93 9.37
C LYS A 43 2.39 -12.55 8.78
N LYS A 44 2.46 -12.42 7.47
CA LYS A 44 3.67 -11.99 6.73
C LYS A 44 3.36 -11.65 5.27
N ILE A 45 4.26 -10.92 4.64
CA ILE A 45 4.30 -10.75 3.18
C ILE A 45 5.34 -11.72 2.63
N ILE A 46 4.92 -12.57 1.68
CA ILE A 46 5.81 -13.57 1.07
C ILE A 46 6.86 -12.85 0.23
N ASN A 47 8.12 -13.23 0.41
CA ASN A 47 9.24 -12.60 -0.31
C ASN A 47 9.41 -13.22 -1.72
N ASN A 48 8.42 -12.99 -2.58
CA ASN A 48 8.47 -13.29 -4.01
C ASN A 48 8.10 -12.02 -4.80
N HIS A 49 8.24 -12.06 -6.13
CA HIS A 49 7.93 -10.89 -6.97
C HIS A 49 6.48 -10.42 -6.85
N LYS A 50 5.53 -11.31 -6.53
CA LYS A 50 4.10 -11.01 -6.36
C LYS A 50 3.75 -10.50 -4.96
N ALA A 51 4.62 -10.72 -3.98
CA ALA A 51 4.47 -10.25 -2.59
C ALA A 51 3.06 -10.50 -2.02
N TYR A 52 2.59 -11.77 -2.06
CA TYR A 52 1.31 -12.13 -1.45
C TYR A 52 1.34 -11.90 0.05
N ILE A 53 0.20 -11.51 0.60
CA ILE A 53 0.00 -11.30 2.03
C ILE A 53 -0.60 -12.59 2.60
N GLU A 54 0.08 -13.25 3.54
CA GLU A 54 -0.45 -14.39 4.29
C GLU A 54 -1.19 -13.86 5.51
N LEU A 55 -2.45 -14.26 5.65
CA LEU A 55 -3.30 -13.95 6.80
C LEU A 55 -3.19 -15.05 7.86
N VAL A 56 -3.55 -14.74 9.12
CA VAL A 56 -3.36 -15.68 10.23
C VAL A 56 -4.23 -16.92 10.08
N ASP A 57 -5.51 -16.77 9.72
CA ASP A 57 -6.48 -17.87 9.67
C ASP A 57 -7.26 -17.96 8.34
N PHE A 58 -7.03 -17.04 7.40
CA PHE A 58 -7.86 -16.87 6.21
C PHE A 58 -7.14 -17.08 4.87
N GLY A 59 -5.96 -17.73 4.87
CA GLY A 59 -5.22 -17.99 3.64
C GLY A 59 -4.40 -16.79 3.16
N TYR A 60 -4.63 -16.34 1.92
CA TYR A 60 -3.81 -15.33 1.26
C TYR A 60 -4.66 -14.19 0.69
N LEU A 61 -4.07 -13.01 0.71
CA LEU A 61 -4.65 -11.77 0.20
C LEU A 61 -3.73 -11.16 -0.87
N GLN A 62 -4.33 -10.60 -1.91
CA GLN A 62 -3.66 -9.81 -2.93
C GLN A 62 -4.40 -8.52 -3.19
N PHE A 63 -3.64 -7.44 -3.34
CA PHE A 63 -4.15 -6.15 -3.75
C PHE A 63 -3.94 -5.92 -5.23
N LEU A 64 -4.96 -5.39 -5.88
CA LEU A 64 -4.86 -4.80 -7.21
C LEU A 64 -5.37 -3.36 -7.13
N GLU A 65 -4.75 -2.48 -7.85
CA GLU A 65 -5.17 -1.08 -7.95
C GLU A 65 -6.16 -0.93 -9.10
N ILE A 66 -7.25 -0.23 -8.85
CA ILE A 66 -8.19 0.19 -9.87
C ILE A 66 -7.82 1.63 -10.24
N PRO A 67 -7.33 1.90 -11.47
CA PRO A 67 -7.03 3.25 -11.89
C PRO A 67 -8.27 4.14 -11.81
N GLY A 68 -8.18 5.22 -11.04
CA GLY A 68 -9.24 6.21 -10.94
C GLY A 68 -9.44 6.95 -12.27
N LYS A 69 -10.67 7.39 -12.54
CA LYS A 69 -10.99 8.29 -13.65
C LYS A 69 -11.66 9.54 -13.10
N ASP A 70 -11.24 10.69 -13.61
CA ASP A 70 -11.92 11.95 -13.34
C ASP A 70 -13.21 12.03 -14.18
N LEU A 71 -14.31 11.61 -13.57
CA LEU A 71 -15.63 11.62 -14.23
C LEU A 71 -16.09 13.04 -14.57
N GLY A 72 -15.57 14.08 -13.88
CA GLY A 72 -15.91 15.48 -14.14
C GLY A 72 -15.36 16.01 -15.47
N SER A 73 -14.30 15.39 -15.99
CA SER A 73 -13.69 15.75 -17.28
C SER A 73 -14.27 14.98 -18.47
N LEU A 74 -15.11 13.96 -18.23
CA LEU A 74 -15.68 13.10 -19.27
C LEU A 74 -17.02 13.63 -19.77
N SER A 75 -17.32 13.35 -21.05
CA SER A 75 -18.65 13.54 -21.61
C SER A 75 -19.64 12.54 -21.05
N TYR A 76 -20.94 12.83 -21.17
CA TYR A 76 -22.00 11.94 -20.70
C TYR A 76 -21.90 10.53 -21.28
N ASP A 77 -21.58 10.41 -22.57
CA ASP A 77 -21.46 9.10 -23.24
C ASP A 77 -20.23 8.32 -22.75
N GLU A 78 -19.14 9.01 -22.44
CA GLU A 78 -17.94 8.37 -21.87
C GLU A 78 -18.18 7.90 -20.45
N ILE A 79 -18.89 8.69 -19.62
CA ILE A 79 -19.29 8.28 -18.27
C ILE A 79 -20.15 7.01 -18.36
N ARG A 80 -21.18 7.02 -19.22
CA ARG A 80 -22.08 5.88 -19.41
C ARG A 80 -21.29 4.64 -19.84
N ARG A 81 -20.44 4.77 -20.83
CA ARG A 81 -19.58 3.65 -21.30
C ARG A 81 -18.69 3.10 -20.19
N THR A 82 -18.11 3.98 -19.36
CA THR A 82 -17.25 3.58 -18.22
C THR A 82 -18.06 2.79 -17.19
N LEU A 83 -19.29 3.21 -16.89
CA LEU A 83 -20.18 2.50 -15.96
C LEU A 83 -20.62 1.15 -16.53
N ASP A 84 -21.03 1.10 -17.80
CA ASP A 84 -21.43 -0.15 -18.49
C ASP A 84 -20.25 -1.16 -18.52
N ASN A 85 -19.03 -0.68 -18.73
CA ASN A 85 -17.82 -1.51 -18.73
C ASN A 85 -17.48 -2.02 -17.32
N PHE A 86 -17.72 -1.24 -16.28
CA PHE A 86 -17.55 -1.67 -14.89
C PHE A 86 -18.59 -2.72 -14.50
N GLU A 87 -19.86 -2.49 -14.83
CA GLU A 87 -20.95 -3.45 -14.61
C GLU A 87 -20.66 -4.78 -15.31
N LYS A 88 -20.21 -4.72 -16.56
CA LYS A 88 -19.80 -5.91 -17.32
C LYS A 88 -18.66 -6.66 -16.62
N TRP A 89 -17.63 -5.93 -16.14
CA TRP A 89 -16.54 -6.55 -15.42
C TRP A 89 -17.02 -7.26 -14.16
N LEU A 90 -17.90 -6.64 -13.37
CA LEU A 90 -18.47 -7.24 -12.16
C LEU A 90 -19.26 -8.53 -12.49
N THR A 91 -20.05 -8.50 -13.56
CA THR A 91 -20.85 -9.64 -14.01
C THR A 91 -19.97 -10.80 -14.46
N ASP A 92 -18.93 -10.53 -15.27
CA ASP A 92 -18.04 -11.54 -15.82
C ASP A 92 -17.08 -12.10 -14.76
N PHE A 93 -16.60 -11.27 -13.85
CA PHE A 93 -15.69 -11.68 -12.79
C PHE A 93 -16.37 -12.57 -11.77
N ASN A 94 -17.58 -12.22 -11.34
CA ASN A 94 -18.49 -13.02 -10.47
C ASN A 94 -17.76 -13.80 -9.37
N THR A 95 -17.01 -13.08 -8.52
CA THR A 95 -16.21 -13.66 -7.44
C THR A 95 -16.30 -12.71 -6.25
N ASP A 96 -16.20 -13.24 -5.04
CA ASP A 96 -16.16 -12.40 -3.82
C ASP A 96 -14.98 -11.45 -3.87
N ILE A 97 -15.28 -10.16 -3.73
CA ILE A 97 -14.32 -9.07 -3.75
C ILE A 97 -14.63 -8.06 -2.68
N GLN A 98 -13.60 -7.34 -2.26
CA GLN A 98 -13.75 -6.10 -1.50
C GLN A 98 -13.07 -4.98 -2.30
N VAL A 99 -13.73 -3.84 -2.39
CA VAL A 99 -13.12 -2.60 -2.93
C VAL A 99 -12.95 -1.66 -1.75
N GLU A 100 -11.71 -1.27 -1.51
CA GLU A 100 -11.33 -0.32 -0.46
C GLU A 100 -10.94 1.00 -1.08
N THR A 101 -11.43 2.09 -0.52
CA THR A 101 -10.98 3.44 -0.87
C THR A 101 -10.00 3.87 0.19
N THR A 102 -8.75 4.06 -0.19
CA THR A 102 -7.68 4.47 0.73
C THR A 102 -7.06 5.78 0.29
N THR A 103 -6.51 6.52 1.24
CA THR A 103 -5.81 7.77 0.98
C THR A 103 -4.33 7.54 1.27
N LEU A 104 -3.52 7.47 0.20
CA LEU A 104 -2.09 7.21 0.31
C LEU A 104 -1.28 8.45 -0.05
N PRO A 105 -0.09 8.66 0.57
CA PRO A 105 0.81 9.71 0.18
C PRO A 105 1.27 9.52 -1.28
N THR A 106 1.40 10.61 -1.98
CA THR A 106 1.92 10.61 -3.36
C THR A 106 3.34 10.07 -3.35
N ASN A 107 3.62 9.05 -4.16
CA ASN A 107 4.95 8.47 -4.24
C ASN A 107 5.78 9.20 -5.30
N THR A 108 6.74 10.00 -4.85
CA THR A 108 7.73 10.70 -5.68
C THR A 108 9.15 10.12 -5.51
N ASP A 109 9.29 8.91 -4.95
CA ASP A 109 10.61 8.29 -4.69
C ASP A 109 11.49 8.21 -5.94
N THR A 110 10.90 7.86 -7.09
CA THR A 110 11.64 7.75 -8.35
C THR A 110 12.19 9.11 -8.77
N GLN A 111 11.37 10.16 -8.69
CA GLN A 111 11.74 11.53 -9.01
C GLN A 111 12.86 12.02 -8.07
N ILE A 112 12.73 11.77 -6.78
CA ILE A 112 13.75 12.11 -5.77
C ILE A 112 15.06 11.36 -6.05
N MET A 113 15.00 10.08 -6.38
CA MET A 113 16.19 9.30 -6.72
C MET A 113 16.90 9.84 -7.96
N ASP A 114 16.18 10.18 -9.01
CA ASP A 114 16.73 10.76 -10.23
C ASP A 114 17.35 12.14 -9.97
N LEU A 115 16.67 13.01 -9.20
CA LEU A 115 17.19 14.31 -8.81
C LEU A 115 18.48 14.17 -7.96
N ARG A 116 18.52 13.25 -7.01
CA ARG A 116 19.72 12.97 -6.20
C ARG A 116 20.87 12.42 -7.05
N HIS A 117 20.57 11.57 -8.04
CA HIS A 117 21.57 11.12 -8.99
C HIS A 117 22.16 12.29 -9.79
N HIS A 118 21.31 13.16 -10.36
CA HIS A 118 21.77 14.35 -11.08
C HIS A 118 22.55 15.30 -10.18
N LEU A 119 22.14 15.48 -8.94
CA LEU A 119 22.86 16.27 -7.94
C LEU A 119 24.28 15.74 -7.71
N SER A 120 24.44 14.41 -7.63
CA SER A 120 25.75 13.79 -7.48
C SER A 120 26.68 14.06 -8.66
N LEU A 121 26.14 14.01 -9.90
CA LEU A 121 26.91 14.32 -11.12
C LEU A 121 27.34 15.79 -11.17
N VAL A 122 26.44 16.71 -10.83
CA VAL A 122 26.75 18.14 -10.78
C VAL A 122 27.84 18.43 -9.74
N ARG A 123 27.77 17.79 -8.57
CA ARG A 123 28.83 17.93 -7.54
C ARG A 123 30.19 17.39 -7.99
N GLN A 124 30.21 16.27 -8.68
CA GLN A 124 31.45 15.69 -9.24
C GLN A 124 32.04 16.60 -10.34
N GLU A 125 31.20 17.16 -11.19
CA GLU A 125 31.66 18.11 -12.23
C GLU A 125 32.17 19.40 -11.59
N LYS A 126 31.42 19.98 -10.63
CA LYS A 126 31.80 21.22 -9.93
C LYS A 126 33.16 21.13 -9.24
N ALA A 127 33.49 19.96 -8.67
CA ALA A 127 34.78 19.75 -8.01
C ALA A 127 36.02 19.86 -8.96
N LYS A 128 35.81 19.88 -10.26
CA LYS A 128 36.89 20.01 -11.26
C LYS A 128 37.25 21.48 -11.59
N PHE A 129 36.48 22.45 -11.12
CA PHE A 129 36.62 23.87 -11.44
C PHE A 129 36.96 24.66 -10.19
N LEU A 130 37.66 25.80 -10.38
CA LEU A 130 37.94 26.73 -9.30
C LEU A 130 36.71 27.61 -9.01
N PRO A 131 36.52 28.06 -7.74
CA PRO A 131 35.34 28.82 -7.32
C PRO A 131 35.10 30.13 -8.10
N GLU A 132 36.14 30.70 -8.70
CA GLU A 132 36.09 31.95 -9.46
C GLU A 132 35.69 31.73 -10.93
N GLU A 133 35.70 30.49 -11.40
CA GLU A 133 35.36 30.15 -12.78
C GLU A 133 33.87 30.28 -13.06
N ARG A 134 33.49 30.82 -14.20
CA ARG A 134 32.11 30.95 -14.63
C ARG A 134 31.36 29.58 -14.60
N ARG A 135 32.07 28.51 -14.96
CA ARG A 135 31.51 27.14 -14.96
C ARG A 135 31.17 26.67 -13.55
N TYR A 136 32.02 26.97 -12.58
CA TYR A 136 31.75 26.67 -11.17
C TYR A 136 30.48 27.36 -10.68
N LEU A 137 30.32 28.66 -10.99
CA LEU A 137 29.13 29.42 -10.58
C LEU A 137 27.85 28.84 -11.21
N GLN A 138 27.90 28.53 -12.51
CA GLN A 138 26.74 27.84 -13.17
C GLN A 138 26.37 26.50 -12.53
N LEU A 139 27.37 25.70 -12.19
CA LEU A 139 27.12 24.40 -11.51
C LEU A 139 26.65 24.59 -10.08
N LYS A 140 27.06 25.63 -9.39
CA LYS A 140 26.56 26.01 -8.07
C LYS A 140 25.07 26.37 -8.13
N ASP A 141 24.67 27.22 -9.05
CA ASP A 141 23.26 27.61 -9.24
C ASP A 141 22.41 26.36 -9.57
N ARG A 142 22.92 25.45 -10.41
CA ARG A 142 22.24 24.19 -10.74
C ARG A 142 22.14 23.26 -9.54
N GLU A 143 23.17 23.21 -8.71
CA GLU A 143 23.13 22.42 -7.46
C GLU A 143 22.05 22.94 -6.51
N GLU A 144 22.00 24.26 -6.30
CA GLU A 144 20.99 24.90 -5.44
C GLU A 144 19.57 24.65 -5.97
N TRP A 145 19.37 24.72 -7.29
CA TRP A 145 18.10 24.40 -7.92
C TRP A 145 17.71 22.94 -7.71
N LEU A 146 18.63 21.98 -7.90
CA LEU A 146 18.36 20.55 -7.67
C LEU A 146 18.00 20.26 -6.21
N ILE A 147 18.66 20.89 -5.24
CA ILE A 147 18.34 20.77 -3.82
C ILE A 147 16.92 21.29 -3.56
N SER A 148 16.56 22.44 -4.12
CA SER A 148 15.20 22.99 -3.99
C SER A 148 14.15 22.06 -4.58
N GLN A 149 14.42 21.44 -5.75
CA GLN A 149 13.49 20.48 -6.35
C GLN A 149 13.31 19.23 -5.49
N ILE A 150 14.40 18.66 -4.93
CA ILE A 150 14.32 17.52 -4.01
C ILE A 150 13.43 17.87 -2.81
N GLN A 151 13.62 19.05 -2.23
CA GLN A 151 12.82 19.49 -1.10
C GLN A 151 11.34 19.68 -1.45
N THR A 152 11.06 20.17 -2.65
CA THR A 152 9.69 20.27 -3.17
C THR A 152 9.04 18.89 -3.30
N GLU A 153 9.74 17.90 -3.87
CA GLU A 153 9.24 16.53 -4.02
C GLU A 153 9.03 15.84 -2.65
N GLU A 154 9.93 16.07 -1.68
CA GLU A 154 9.80 15.57 -0.31
C GLU A 154 8.57 16.18 0.39
N ASN A 155 8.31 17.48 0.18
CA ASN A 155 7.11 18.14 0.71
C ASN A 155 5.83 17.59 0.06
N ILE A 156 5.84 17.33 -1.26
CA ILE A 156 4.74 16.70 -1.98
C ILE A 156 4.38 15.35 -1.36
N GLN A 157 5.38 14.51 -1.06
CA GLN A 157 5.14 13.23 -0.38
C GLN A 157 4.48 13.39 0.99
N GLN A 158 4.80 14.46 1.73
CA GLN A 158 4.27 14.68 3.07
C GLN A 158 2.88 15.32 3.08
N GLU A 159 2.57 16.17 2.10
CA GLU A 159 1.38 17.01 2.11
C GLU A 159 0.29 16.52 1.16
N ILE A 160 0.67 15.87 0.05
CA ILE A 160 -0.28 15.48 -0.99
C ILE A 160 -0.64 13.99 -0.86
N TYR A 161 -1.92 13.76 -0.63
CA TYR A 161 -2.50 12.42 -0.55
C TYR A 161 -3.46 12.19 -1.71
N ASN A 162 -3.32 11.03 -2.34
CA ASN A 162 -4.21 10.61 -3.42
C ASN A 162 -5.22 9.60 -2.90
N THR A 163 -6.47 9.76 -3.31
CA THR A 163 -7.49 8.74 -3.10
C THR A 163 -7.30 7.62 -4.12
N GLU A 164 -7.11 6.42 -3.64
CA GLU A 164 -6.88 5.24 -4.46
C GLU A 164 -7.94 4.18 -4.20
N PHE A 165 -8.27 3.43 -5.24
CA PHE A 165 -9.23 2.33 -5.17
C PHE A 165 -8.49 1.01 -5.25
N ILE A 166 -8.55 0.23 -4.19
CA ILE A 166 -7.83 -1.03 -4.06
C ILE A 166 -8.82 -2.18 -4.07
N LEU A 167 -8.64 -3.08 -5.02
CA LEU A 167 -9.38 -4.34 -5.09
C LEU A 167 -8.66 -5.40 -4.25
N TRP A 168 -9.37 -5.97 -3.30
CA TRP A 168 -8.89 -7.02 -2.42
C TRP A 168 -9.39 -8.37 -2.91
N LEU A 169 -8.49 -9.32 -3.12
CA LEU A 169 -8.76 -10.67 -3.55
C LEU A 169 -8.26 -11.66 -2.50
N PHE A 170 -9.13 -12.54 -2.05
CA PHE A 170 -8.83 -13.55 -1.03
C PHE A 170 -8.87 -14.94 -1.62
N ALA A 171 -7.95 -15.82 -1.20
CA ALA A 171 -7.99 -17.23 -1.57
C ALA A 171 -7.29 -18.09 -0.50
N PRO A 172 -7.72 -19.36 -0.32
CA PRO A 172 -7.07 -20.31 0.59
C PRO A 172 -5.62 -20.61 0.21
N THR A 173 -5.29 -20.56 -1.08
CA THR A 173 -3.95 -20.87 -1.60
C THR A 173 -3.43 -19.80 -2.56
N THR A 174 -2.12 -19.68 -2.65
CA THR A 174 -1.48 -18.75 -3.61
C THR A 174 -1.78 -19.10 -5.06
N SER A 175 -1.99 -20.38 -5.38
CA SER A 175 -2.35 -20.84 -6.72
C SER A 175 -3.75 -20.38 -7.14
N GLU A 176 -4.71 -20.45 -6.22
CA GLU A 176 -6.07 -19.94 -6.45
C GLU A 176 -6.07 -18.43 -6.55
N LEU A 177 -5.31 -17.76 -5.68
CA LEU A 177 -5.15 -16.32 -5.74
C LEU A 177 -4.57 -15.85 -7.08
N ASP A 178 -3.59 -16.59 -7.64
CA ASP A 178 -3.07 -16.35 -8.98
C ASP A 178 -4.13 -16.48 -10.07
N LYS A 179 -4.99 -17.47 -9.96
CA LYS A 179 -6.11 -17.63 -10.92
C LYS A 179 -7.09 -16.47 -10.83
N LEU A 180 -7.40 -16.01 -9.61
CA LEU A 180 -8.26 -14.84 -9.39
C LEU A 180 -7.66 -13.56 -9.96
N VAL A 181 -6.37 -13.30 -9.72
CA VAL A 181 -5.66 -12.14 -10.28
C VAL A 181 -5.67 -12.17 -11.80
N ARG A 182 -5.38 -13.32 -12.41
CA ARG A 182 -5.46 -13.47 -13.87
C ARG A 182 -6.87 -13.24 -14.39
N LYS A 183 -7.88 -13.84 -13.73
CA LYS A 183 -9.29 -13.67 -14.08
C LYS A 183 -9.69 -12.20 -14.02
N ALA A 184 -9.36 -11.49 -12.94
CA ALA A 184 -9.65 -10.07 -12.77
C ALA A 184 -9.08 -9.21 -13.91
N LYS A 185 -7.82 -9.51 -14.32
CA LYS A 185 -7.16 -8.82 -15.44
C LYS A 185 -7.72 -9.21 -16.80
N THR A 186 -8.02 -10.51 -17.01
CA THR A 186 -8.51 -11.02 -18.30
C THR A 186 -9.90 -10.47 -18.65
N TYR A 187 -10.76 -10.31 -17.65
CA TYR A 187 -12.06 -9.66 -17.82
C TYR A 187 -11.99 -8.14 -17.86
N GLY A 188 -10.79 -7.58 -17.63
CA GLY A 188 -10.54 -6.16 -17.82
C GLY A 188 -10.88 -5.71 -19.24
N ASN A 189 -11.27 -4.46 -19.34
CA ASN A 189 -11.64 -3.84 -20.61
C ASN A 189 -10.93 -2.47 -20.72
N ASN A 190 -11.19 -1.72 -21.77
CA ASN A 190 -10.50 -0.45 -22.02
C ASN A 190 -10.63 0.57 -20.87
N ASP A 191 -11.68 0.48 -20.09
CA ASP A 191 -12.00 1.43 -19.01
C ASP A 191 -11.67 0.89 -17.61
N PHE A 192 -11.56 -0.44 -17.46
CA PHE A 192 -11.38 -1.08 -16.16
C PHE A 192 -10.40 -2.25 -16.23
N VAL A 193 -9.14 -2.00 -15.93
CA VAL A 193 -8.08 -3.02 -15.87
C VAL A 193 -7.36 -2.92 -14.53
N PRO A 194 -7.62 -3.84 -13.59
CA PRO A 194 -6.91 -3.86 -12.31
C PRO A 194 -5.40 -4.05 -12.51
N GLN A 195 -4.59 -3.24 -11.83
CA GLN A 195 -3.13 -3.23 -11.92
C GLN A 195 -2.48 -3.86 -10.70
N GLU A 196 -1.27 -4.39 -10.86
CA GLU A 196 -0.54 -4.96 -9.74
C GLU A 196 0.07 -3.87 -8.86
N VAL A 197 0.00 -4.09 -7.55
CA VAL A 197 0.53 -3.19 -6.53
C VAL A 197 1.91 -3.65 -6.09
N THR A 198 2.86 -2.72 -5.96
CA THR A 198 4.21 -3.00 -5.47
C THR A 198 4.21 -3.44 -4.01
N LYS A 199 5.26 -4.15 -3.58
CA LYS A 199 5.41 -4.60 -2.18
C LYS A 199 5.37 -3.42 -1.19
N THR A 200 6.05 -2.33 -1.52
CA THR A 200 6.08 -1.11 -0.68
C THR A 200 4.68 -0.53 -0.52
N LYS A 201 3.95 -0.39 -1.63
CA LYS A 201 2.57 0.13 -1.62
C LYS A 201 1.62 -0.79 -0.83
N LYS A 202 1.82 -2.12 -0.90
CA LYS A 202 1.04 -3.08 -0.08
C LYS A 202 1.25 -2.87 1.41
N ILE A 203 2.49 -2.62 1.83
CA ILE A 203 2.81 -2.31 3.22
C ILE A 203 2.12 -1.01 3.65
N GLN A 204 2.14 0.02 2.81
CA GLN A 204 1.45 1.28 3.08
C GLN A 204 -0.07 1.08 3.21
N ILE A 205 -0.70 0.32 2.30
CA ILE A 205 -2.13 0.02 2.36
C ILE A 205 -2.49 -0.70 3.68
N ILE A 206 -1.72 -1.73 4.07
CA ILE A 206 -1.95 -2.46 5.32
C ILE A 206 -1.82 -1.55 6.53
N LYS A 207 -0.77 -0.72 6.56
CA LYS A 207 -0.55 0.24 7.64
C LYS A 207 -1.70 1.25 7.73
N GLN A 208 -2.12 1.81 6.60
CA GLN A 208 -3.22 2.77 6.55
C GLN A 208 -4.54 2.12 6.98
N PHE A 209 -4.80 0.89 6.57
CA PHE A 209 -6.01 0.15 6.93
C PHE A 209 -6.06 -0.16 8.43
N ASN A 210 -4.93 -0.58 9.01
CA ASN A 210 -4.86 -0.88 10.44
C ASN A 210 -4.76 0.36 11.33
N ASN A 211 -4.36 1.52 10.78
CA ASN A 211 -4.15 2.78 11.50
C ASN A 211 -4.88 3.93 10.81
N MET A 212 -6.19 3.85 10.68
CA MET A 212 -7.02 4.81 9.93
C MET A 212 -6.88 6.28 10.39
N ASN A 213 -6.37 6.52 11.58
CA ASN A 213 -6.20 7.85 12.17
C ASN A 213 -4.79 8.43 12.00
N GLU A 214 -3.85 7.67 11.46
CA GLU A 214 -2.48 8.12 11.24
C GLU A 214 -2.24 8.43 9.76
N LYS A 215 -1.52 9.52 9.51
CA LYS A 215 -0.90 9.75 8.21
C LYS A 215 0.32 8.83 8.12
N VAL A 216 0.24 7.81 7.27
CA VAL A 216 1.29 6.79 7.09
C VAL A 216 2.29 7.25 6.06
#